data_faf77c243d491d68a994b092dcbaa00f
#
_entry.id   faf77c243d491d68a994b092dcbaa00f
#
_cell.length_a   1.000
_cell.length_b   1.000
_cell.length_c   1.000
_cell.angle_alpha   90.00
_cell.angle_beta   90.00
_cell.angle_gamma   90.00
#
_symmetry.space_group_name_H-M   'P 1'
#
loop_
_entity.id
_entity.type
_entity.pdbx_description
1 polymer ?
#
loop_
_entity_poly.entity_id
_entity_poly.type
_entity_poly.pdbx_seq_one_letter_code
_entity_poly.pdbx_strand_id
1 'polypeptide(L)'
;MKIIGFIDLDGNTEMVLKSDSCLLNNRKPFFIPDWTNDIQMTPCVVLRVSRLGKHIAPKFACRYFDAWAMGADFMAYDVLQEARQTQHAWTQGLDFDYSLAVGEWHDAEREPMQRELLIDSAAAIAQASQLMTIRQGDLIYIQQRSGRRPVTHEDLIEDEGLYCKVK
;
A
#
# COMPACT_ATOMS: atom_id res chain seq x y z
N MET A 1 -12.48 1.43 8.49
CA MET A 1 -11.01 1.50 8.37
C MET A 1 -10.67 2.29 7.12
N LYS A 2 -9.64 3.14 7.15
CA LYS A 2 -9.09 3.77 5.94
C LYS A 2 -7.78 3.10 5.59
N ILE A 3 -7.51 3.00 4.29
CA ILE A 3 -6.22 2.55 3.78
C ILE A 3 -5.67 3.67 2.93
N ILE A 4 -4.57 4.26 3.38
CA ILE A 4 -3.95 5.43 2.77
C ILE A 4 -2.65 4.95 2.13
N GLY A 5 -2.49 5.19 0.83
CA GLY A 5 -1.32 4.76 0.08
C GLY A 5 -0.45 5.94 -0.37
N PHE A 6 0.85 5.71 -0.39
CA PHE A 6 1.83 6.56 -1.06
C PHE A 6 2.43 5.74 -2.20
N ILE A 7 2.08 6.09 -3.42
CA ILE A 7 2.41 5.34 -4.62
C ILE A 7 3.22 6.17 -5.60
N ASP A 8 4.01 5.51 -6.44
CA ASP A 8 4.70 6.16 -7.54
C ASP A 8 3.84 6.13 -8.81
N LEU A 9 3.56 7.31 -9.35
CA LEU A 9 2.98 7.49 -10.66
C LEU A 9 3.90 8.36 -11.51
N ASP A 10 4.63 7.68 -12.42
CA ASP A 10 5.56 8.33 -13.36
C ASP A 10 6.62 9.22 -12.68
N GLY A 11 7.18 8.75 -11.56
CA GLY A 11 8.21 9.45 -10.80
C GLY A 11 7.68 10.46 -9.79
N ASN A 12 6.36 10.60 -9.66
CA ASN A 12 5.72 11.42 -8.63
C ASN A 12 5.13 10.56 -7.53
N THR A 13 5.35 10.94 -6.28
CA THR A 13 4.70 10.31 -5.14
C THR A 13 3.31 10.89 -4.96
N GLU A 14 2.30 10.06 -5.14
CA GLU A 14 0.90 10.43 -5.00
C GLU A 14 0.29 9.78 -3.76
N MET A 15 -0.57 10.51 -3.05
CA MET A 15 -1.35 9.96 -1.96
C MET A 15 -2.72 9.52 -2.45
N VAL A 16 -3.07 8.27 -2.20
CA VAL A 16 -4.33 7.65 -2.64
C VAL A 16 -5.06 7.00 -1.47
N LEU A 17 -6.35 6.74 -1.66
CA LEU A 17 -7.17 5.98 -0.72
C LEU A 17 -7.61 4.67 -1.36
N LYS A 18 -7.62 3.61 -0.56
CA LYS A 18 -8.25 2.34 -0.90
C LYS A 18 -9.34 1.99 0.12
N SER A 19 -10.34 1.25 -0.33
CA SER A 19 -11.37 0.65 0.53
C SER A 19 -10.78 -0.50 1.35
N ASP A 20 -11.46 -0.93 2.39
CA ASP A 20 -11.05 -2.08 3.20
C ASP A 20 -11.23 -3.43 2.46
N SER A 21 -12.04 -3.48 1.43
CA SER A 21 -12.18 -4.66 0.56
C SER A 21 -10.92 -4.96 -0.26
N CYS A 22 -10.01 -3.98 -0.42
CA CYS A 22 -8.75 -4.21 -1.12
C CYS A 22 -7.78 -5.13 -0.36
N LEU A 23 -8.01 -5.41 0.93
CA LEU A 23 -7.09 -6.18 1.74
C LEU A 23 -7.11 -7.67 1.39
N LEU A 24 -5.93 -8.19 1.09
CA LEU A 24 -5.66 -9.61 0.94
C LEU A 24 -4.80 -10.07 2.13
N ASN A 25 -5.36 -10.96 2.94
CA ASN A 25 -4.62 -11.52 4.07
C ASN A 25 -3.47 -12.41 3.60
N ASN A 26 -2.38 -12.41 4.35
CA ASN A 26 -1.20 -13.25 4.10
C ASN A 26 -1.56 -14.70 3.79
N ARG A 27 -0.83 -15.33 2.86
CA ARG A 27 -1.02 -16.72 2.39
C ARG A 27 -2.33 -16.98 1.62
N LYS A 28 -3.12 -15.95 1.34
CA LYS A 28 -4.25 -16.05 0.41
C LYS A 28 -3.78 -15.79 -1.01
N PRO A 29 -4.33 -16.49 -2.01
CA PRO A 29 -3.99 -16.21 -3.40
C PRO A 29 -4.61 -14.90 -3.87
N PHE A 30 -3.87 -14.14 -4.68
CA PHE A 30 -4.40 -13.05 -5.47
C PHE A 30 -4.88 -13.60 -6.82
N PHE A 31 -6.13 -13.33 -7.17
CA PHE A 31 -6.68 -13.69 -8.48
C PHE A 31 -6.64 -12.50 -9.41
N ILE A 32 -6.00 -12.68 -10.58
CA ILE A 32 -5.96 -11.63 -11.60
C ILE A 32 -7.39 -11.38 -12.10
N PRO A 33 -7.89 -10.12 -12.01
CA PRO A 33 -9.21 -9.80 -12.52
C PRO A 33 -9.29 -9.95 -14.05
N ASP A 34 -10.43 -10.41 -14.57
CA ASP A 34 -10.66 -10.64 -15.99
C ASP A 34 -10.93 -9.35 -16.81
N TRP A 35 -11.12 -8.22 -16.15
CA TRP A 35 -11.38 -6.92 -16.75
C TRP A 35 -10.10 -6.07 -17.00
N THR A 36 -8.93 -6.59 -16.73
CA THR A 36 -7.64 -5.95 -16.98
C THR A 36 -6.65 -6.92 -17.63
N ASN A 37 -5.75 -6.40 -18.45
CA ASN A 37 -4.72 -7.19 -19.13
C ASN A 37 -3.30 -6.88 -18.62
N ASP A 38 -3.15 -5.91 -17.71
CA ASP A 38 -1.84 -5.51 -17.18
C ASP A 38 -1.94 -5.22 -15.68
N ILE A 39 -1.79 -6.26 -14.87
CA ILE A 39 -1.62 -6.10 -13.43
C ILE A 39 -0.15 -5.95 -13.12
N GLN A 40 0.19 -4.85 -12.46
CA GLN A 40 1.52 -4.61 -11.94
C GLN A 40 1.50 -4.65 -10.41
N MET A 41 2.53 -5.25 -9.84
CA MET A 41 2.77 -5.31 -8.41
C MET A 41 3.94 -4.41 -8.04
N THR A 42 3.78 -3.63 -6.98
CA THR A 42 4.87 -2.88 -6.36
C THR A 42 5.02 -3.32 -4.90
N PRO A 43 6.21 -3.72 -4.46
CA PRO A 43 6.45 -4.00 -3.05
C PRO A 43 6.20 -2.75 -2.21
N CYS A 44 5.61 -2.93 -1.05
CA CYS A 44 5.33 -1.82 -0.14
C CYS A 44 5.53 -2.23 1.32
N VAL A 45 5.62 -1.25 2.19
CA VAL A 45 5.50 -1.44 3.63
C VAL A 45 4.16 -0.90 4.09
N VAL A 46 3.48 -1.65 4.93
CA VAL A 46 2.18 -1.28 5.51
C VAL A 46 2.39 -0.99 6.99
N LEU A 47 2.00 0.21 7.42
CA LEU A 47 2.03 0.64 8.82
C LEU A 47 0.63 0.49 9.42
N ARG A 48 0.54 -0.05 10.63
CA ARG A 48 -0.72 -0.12 11.37
C ARG A 48 -0.83 1.06 12.34
N VAL A 49 -1.80 1.93 12.09
CA VAL A 49 -2.07 3.08 12.97
C VAL A 49 -2.60 2.59 14.33
N SER A 50 -1.98 3.04 15.41
CA SER A 50 -2.28 2.60 16.78
C SER A 50 -3.11 3.60 17.61
N ARG A 51 -3.24 4.84 17.14
CA ARG A 51 -4.00 5.88 17.85
C ARG A 51 -4.57 6.94 16.94
N LEU A 52 -5.58 7.65 17.47
CA LEU A 52 -6.20 8.78 16.80
C LEU A 52 -5.24 9.96 16.71
N GLY A 53 -5.19 10.63 15.54
CA GLY A 53 -4.39 11.83 15.35
C GLY A 53 -4.81 12.64 14.13
N LYS A 54 -4.52 13.94 14.19
CA LYS A 54 -4.67 14.91 13.12
C LYS A 54 -3.59 15.98 13.26
N HIS A 55 -3.09 16.50 12.13
CA HIS A 55 -2.02 17.50 12.11
C HIS A 55 -0.77 17.07 12.90
N ILE A 56 -0.35 15.80 12.71
CA ILE A 56 0.77 15.21 13.41
C ILE A 56 2.08 15.78 12.84
N ALA A 57 2.92 16.34 13.71
CA ALA A 57 4.25 16.75 13.29
C ALA A 57 5.16 15.52 13.08
N PRO A 58 6.04 15.50 12.06
CA PRO A 58 6.89 14.34 11.75
C PRO A 58 7.66 13.79 12.95
N LYS A 59 8.19 14.64 13.80
CA LYS A 59 8.94 14.27 15.03
C LYS A 59 8.14 13.42 16.02
N PHE A 60 6.81 13.39 15.91
CA PHE A 60 5.92 12.62 16.78
C PHE A 60 5.29 11.41 16.07
N ALA A 61 5.53 11.24 14.78
CA ALA A 61 4.87 10.22 13.96
C ALA A 61 5.08 8.80 14.46
N CYS A 62 6.28 8.47 14.99
CA CYS A 62 6.57 7.14 15.54
C CYS A 62 5.65 6.70 16.69
N ARG A 63 4.92 7.64 17.30
CA ARG A 63 3.95 7.35 18.36
C ARG A 63 2.58 6.91 17.84
N TYR A 64 2.37 6.94 16.52
CA TYR A 64 1.07 6.74 15.89
C TYR A 64 0.93 5.43 15.14
N PHE A 65 1.99 4.63 15.07
CA PHE A 65 1.92 3.25 14.57
C PHE A 65 2.67 2.31 15.51
N ASP A 66 2.24 1.08 15.61
CA ASP A 66 2.79 0.07 16.52
C ASP A 66 3.36 -1.13 15.80
N ALA A 67 3.01 -1.31 14.53
CA ALA A 67 3.48 -2.44 13.75
C ALA A 67 3.62 -2.06 12.28
N TRP A 68 4.48 -2.82 11.59
CA TRP A 68 4.63 -2.77 10.15
C TRP A 68 4.60 -4.17 9.56
N ALA A 69 4.26 -4.27 8.28
CA ALA A 69 4.29 -5.52 7.54
C ALA A 69 4.80 -5.25 6.12
N MET A 70 5.42 -6.26 5.51
CA MET A 70 5.62 -6.24 4.07
C MET A 70 4.30 -6.40 3.35
N GLY A 71 4.14 -5.72 2.24
CA GLY A 71 2.95 -5.81 1.40
C GLY A 71 3.27 -5.80 -0.09
N ALA A 72 2.27 -6.15 -0.86
CA ALA A 72 2.28 -6.05 -2.32
C ALA A 72 1.06 -5.25 -2.77
N ASP A 73 1.31 -4.11 -3.39
CA ASP A 73 0.27 -3.24 -3.95
C ASP A 73 0.07 -3.59 -5.43
N PHE A 74 -1.13 -4.10 -5.76
CA PHE A 74 -1.52 -4.46 -7.12
C PHE A 74 -2.29 -3.31 -7.75
N MET A 75 -1.94 -2.99 -8.99
CA MET A 75 -2.57 -1.95 -9.80
C MET A 75 -2.94 -2.53 -11.16
N ALA A 76 -4.18 -2.28 -11.62
CA ALA A 76 -4.58 -2.51 -12.99
C ALA A 76 -4.03 -1.36 -13.86
N TYR A 77 -2.81 -1.55 -14.35
CA TYR A 77 -2.02 -0.46 -14.92
C TYR A 77 -2.57 0.06 -16.25
N ASP A 78 -3.09 -0.81 -17.09
CA ASP A 78 -3.79 -0.46 -18.34
C ASP A 78 -5.01 0.44 -18.06
N VAL A 79 -5.85 0.05 -17.10
CA VAL A 79 -7.05 0.81 -16.70
C VAL A 79 -6.66 2.16 -16.07
N LEU A 80 -5.61 2.18 -15.24
CA LEU A 80 -5.10 3.39 -14.64
C LEU A 80 -4.57 4.37 -15.69
N GLN A 81 -3.82 3.87 -16.68
CA GLN A 81 -3.28 4.71 -17.77
C GLN A 81 -4.39 5.27 -18.64
N GLU A 82 -5.41 4.48 -18.99
CA GLU A 82 -6.58 4.95 -19.71
C GLU A 82 -7.32 6.05 -18.94
N ALA A 83 -7.59 5.84 -17.65
CA ALA A 83 -8.24 6.84 -16.81
C ALA A 83 -7.46 8.17 -16.74
N ARG A 84 -6.12 8.11 -16.69
CA ARG A 84 -5.26 9.30 -16.70
C ARG A 84 -5.30 10.03 -18.04
N GLN A 85 -5.24 9.30 -19.16
CA GLN A 85 -5.29 9.89 -20.50
C GLN A 85 -6.64 10.54 -20.79
N THR A 86 -7.72 9.94 -20.32
CA THR A 86 -9.10 10.42 -20.51
C THR A 86 -9.57 11.36 -19.39
N GLN A 87 -8.71 11.67 -18.42
CA GLN A 87 -9.01 12.54 -17.27
C GLN A 87 -10.19 12.05 -16.40
N HIS A 88 -10.35 10.74 -16.30
CA HIS A 88 -11.30 10.09 -15.41
C HIS A 88 -10.70 9.79 -14.03
N ALA A 89 -11.54 9.35 -13.09
CA ALA A 89 -11.11 8.95 -11.76
C ALA A 89 -10.21 7.70 -11.81
N TRP A 90 -9.17 7.66 -10.99
CA TRP A 90 -8.18 6.57 -10.96
C TRP A 90 -8.61 5.35 -10.13
N THR A 91 -9.73 5.46 -9.44
CA THR A 91 -10.19 4.47 -8.46
C THR A 91 -10.20 3.06 -9.01
N GLN A 92 -10.75 2.86 -10.22
CA GLN A 92 -10.87 1.51 -10.81
C GLN A 92 -9.52 0.83 -11.03
N GLY A 93 -8.47 1.59 -11.37
CA GLY A 93 -7.12 1.05 -11.57
C GLY A 93 -6.36 0.79 -10.26
N LEU A 94 -6.81 1.36 -9.14
CA LEU A 94 -6.08 1.36 -7.87
C LEU A 94 -6.81 0.62 -6.74
N ASP A 95 -8.13 0.79 -6.64
CA ASP A 95 -8.95 0.27 -5.53
C ASP A 95 -9.94 -0.77 -6.03
N PHE A 96 -9.56 -2.02 -5.93
CA PHE A 96 -10.38 -3.18 -6.26
C PHE A 96 -10.11 -4.30 -5.25
N ASP A 97 -11.00 -5.27 -5.19
CA ASP A 97 -10.92 -6.36 -4.21
C ASP A 97 -9.55 -7.05 -4.24
N TYR A 98 -8.98 -7.20 -3.05
CA TYR A 98 -7.69 -7.88 -2.82
C TYR A 98 -6.47 -7.22 -3.47
N SER A 99 -6.55 -5.96 -3.85
CA SER A 99 -5.45 -5.23 -4.50
C SER A 99 -4.31 -4.78 -3.57
N LEU A 100 -4.35 -5.16 -2.28
CA LEU A 100 -3.26 -4.94 -1.32
C LEU A 100 -3.04 -6.19 -0.46
N ALA A 101 -2.03 -6.98 -0.80
CA ALA A 101 -1.61 -8.09 0.06
C ALA A 101 -0.80 -7.57 1.25
N VAL A 102 -1.06 -8.11 2.45
CA VAL A 102 -0.38 -7.73 3.69
C VAL A 102 0.18 -8.98 4.35
N GLY A 103 1.47 -8.97 4.64
CA GLY A 103 2.22 -10.05 5.26
C GLY A 103 2.04 -10.14 6.78
N GLU A 104 2.99 -10.78 7.44
CA GLU A 104 3.04 -10.88 8.89
C GLU A 104 3.40 -9.52 9.51
N TRP A 105 2.82 -9.23 10.68
CA TRP A 105 3.07 -8.00 11.39
C TRP A 105 4.32 -8.10 12.28
N HIS A 106 5.21 -7.14 12.13
CA HIS A 106 6.39 -6.93 12.96
C HIS A 106 6.15 -5.80 13.95
N ASP A 107 6.64 -5.96 15.18
CA ASP A 107 6.59 -4.91 16.22
C ASP A 107 7.55 -3.78 15.83
N ALA A 108 7.03 -2.57 15.68
CA ALA A 108 7.80 -1.42 15.17
C ALA A 108 8.92 -0.95 16.13
N GLU A 109 8.81 -1.23 17.44
CA GLU A 109 9.84 -0.87 18.42
C GLU A 109 10.96 -1.91 18.50
N ARG A 110 10.62 -3.19 18.29
CA ARG A 110 11.57 -4.31 18.43
C ARG A 110 12.26 -4.68 17.14
N GLU A 111 11.56 -4.51 16.04
CA GLU A 111 12.01 -4.87 14.70
C GLU A 111 11.97 -3.65 13.80
N PRO A 112 13.04 -2.82 13.79
CA PRO A 112 13.06 -1.61 12.98
C PRO A 112 13.07 -1.95 11.49
N MET A 113 12.18 -1.32 10.76
CA MET A 113 12.07 -1.47 9.31
C MET A 113 13.30 -0.89 8.59
N GLN A 114 13.86 -1.65 7.66
CA GLN A 114 15.00 -1.25 6.83
C GLN A 114 14.66 -1.40 5.34
N ARG A 115 13.93 -0.44 4.78
CA ARG A 115 13.49 -0.46 3.37
C ARG A 115 13.61 0.93 2.74
N GLU A 116 13.92 0.97 1.45
CA GLU A 116 13.94 2.20 0.67
C GLU A 116 12.53 2.53 0.17
N LEU A 117 11.86 3.42 0.87
CA LEU A 117 10.49 3.84 0.57
C LEU A 117 10.46 5.11 -0.29
N LEU A 118 9.36 5.33 -1.00
CA LEU A 118 9.11 6.58 -1.74
C LEU A 118 9.16 7.81 -0.84
N ILE A 119 8.64 7.66 0.36
CA ILE A 119 8.63 8.67 1.42
C ILE A 119 8.86 7.95 2.75
N ASP A 120 9.55 8.57 3.71
CA ASP A 120 9.72 7.96 5.02
C ASP A 120 8.40 7.88 5.82
N SER A 121 8.32 6.94 6.74
CA SER A 121 7.09 6.67 7.52
C SER A 121 6.60 7.87 8.32
N ALA A 122 7.51 8.69 8.85
CA ALA A 122 7.16 9.87 9.62
C ALA A 122 6.52 10.95 8.73
N ALA A 123 7.09 11.17 7.54
CA ALA A 123 6.54 12.10 6.57
C ALA A 123 5.19 11.60 6.02
N ALA A 124 5.04 10.29 5.77
CA ALA A 124 3.78 9.71 5.31
C ALA A 124 2.65 9.92 6.32
N ILE A 125 2.90 9.63 7.61
CA ILE A 125 1.92 9.87 8.69
C ILE A 125 1.59 11.35 8.82
N ALA A 126 2.60 12.22 8.77
CA ALA A 126 2.40 13.66 8.86
C ALA A 126 1.50 14.15 7.70
N GLN A 127 1.83 13.80 6.45
CA GLN A 127 1.04 14.21 5.28
C GLN A 127 -0.39 13.67 5.33
N ALA A 128 -0.58 12.38 5.61
CA ALA A 128 -1.91 11.78 5.73
C ALA A 128 -2.74 12.52 6.80
N SER A 129 -2.15 12.83 7.95
CA SER A 129 -2.84 13.49 9.05
C SER A 129 -3.15 14.97 8.81
N GLN A 130 -2.53 15.63 7.84
CA GLN A 130 -2.91 16.99 7.44
C GLN A 130 -4.27 17.00 6.76
N LEU A 131 -4.53 16.03 5.90
CA LEU A 131 -5.75 15.97 5.10
C LEU A 131 -6.90 15.31 5.87
N MET A 132 -6.63 14.26 6.62
CA MET A 132 -7.68 13.49 7.30
C MET A 132 -7.26 13.05 8.71
N THR A 133 -8.22 12.88 9.59
CA THR A 133 -7.99 12.27 10.90
C THR A 133 -7.68 10.79 10.71
N ILE A 134 -6.50 10.35 11.14
CA ILE A 134 -6.15 8.93 11.21
C ILE A 134 -6.63 8.34 12.53
N ARG A 135 -6.99 7.07 12.54
CA ARG A 135 -7.57 6.38 13.70
C ARG A 135 -6.88 5.03 13.91
N GLN A 136 -6.98 4.53 15.12
CA GLN A 136 -6.54 3.16 15.41
C GLN A 136 -7.19 2.17 14.45
N GLY A 137 -6.37 1.29 13.87
CA GLY A 137 -6.77 0.30 12.87
C GLY A 137 -6.75 0.78 11.43
N ASP A 138 -6.55 2.08 11.16
CA ASP A 138 -6.24 2.54 9.80
C ASP A 138 -4.87 2.01 9.37
N LEU A 139 -4.69 1.81 8.07
CA LEU A 139 -3.42 1.38 7.48
C LEU A 139 -2.84 2.51 6.62
N ILE A 140 -1.52 2.62 6.65
CA ILE A 140 -0.78 3.50 5.73
C ILE A 140 0.24 2.63 5.02
N TYR A 141 0.10 2.47 3.69
CA TYR A 141 1.09 1.75 2.91
C TYR A 141 1.94 2.71 2.09
N ILE A 142 3.22 2.36 1.94
CA ILE A 142 4.20 3.17 1.23
C ILE A 142 4.93 2.24 0.27
N GLN A 143 4.84 2.50 -1.02
CA GLN A 143 5.56 1.73 -2.02
C GLN A 143 7.07 1.90 -1.85
N GLN A 144 7.82 0.84 -2.16
CA GLN A 144 9.27 0.92 -2.29
C GLN A 144 9.65 1.66 -3.58
N ARG A 145 10.85 2.25 -3.60
CA ARG A 145 11.39 2.97 -4.78
C ARG A 145 11.64 2.07 -5.97
N SER A 146 11.79 0.78 -5.74
CA SER A 146 12.09 -0.21 -6.77
C SER A 146 11.23 -1.46 -6.60
N GLY A 147 11.25 -2.34 -7.59
CA GLY A 147 10.58 -3.64 -7.51
C GLY A 147 9.20 -3.71 -8.15
N ARG A 148 8.71 -2.60 -8.78
CA ARG A 148 7.50 -2.68 -9.61
C ARG A 148 7.74 -3.63 -10.78
N ARG A 149 6.82 -4.55 -10.97
CA ARG A 149 6.84 -5.50 -12.08
C ARG A 149 5.45 -5.98 -12.46
N PRO A 150 5.23 -6.36 -13.71
CA PRO A 150 4.01 -7.09 -14.07
C PRO A 150 3.96 -8.43 -13.32
N VAL A 151 2.76 -8.92 -13.08
CA VAL A 151 2.53 -10.25 -12.50
C VAL A 151 1.70 -11.10 -13.46
N THR A 152 1.99 -12.38 -13.46
CA THR A 152 1.32 -13.38 -14.28
C THR A 152 0.82 -14.55 -13.42
N HIS A 153 -0.04 -15.38 -13.98
CA HIS A 153 -0.51 -16.59 -13.30
C HIS A 153 0.68 -17.44 -12.82
N GLU A 154 0.54 -18.01 -11.65
CA GLU A 154 1.52 -18.84 -10.95
C GLU A 154 2.75 -18.10 -10.40
N ASP A 155 2.82 -16.76 -10.52
CA ASP A 155 3.83 -15.97 -9.82
C ASP A 155 3.71 -16.18 -8.31
N LEU A 156 4.87 -16.19 -7.65
CA LEU A 156 4.99 -16.23 -6.20
C LEU A 156 5.64 -14.93 -5.72
N ILE A 157 4.97 -14.24 -4.82
CA ILE A 157 5.46 -13.04 -4.17
C ILE A 157 5.83 -13.42 -2.74
N GLU A 158 7.13 -13.39 -2.47
CA GLU A 158 7.68 -13.67 -1.14
C GLU A 158 8.63 -12.55 -0.73
N ASP A 159 8.41 -11.99 0.44
CA ASP A 159 9.32 -11.04 1.10
C ASP A 159 8.98 -11.02 2.60
N GLU A 160 9.97 -10.98 3.46
CA GLU A 160 9.94 -10.85 4.92
C GLU A 160 8.54 -11.00 5.57
N GLY A 161 8.08 -12.23 5.71
CA GLY A 161 6.76 -12.56 6.26
C GLY A 161 5.57 -12.42 5.30
N LEU A 162 5.75 -11.89 4.09
CA LEU A 162 4.73 -11.88 3.04
C LEU A 162 4.83 -13.15 2.19
N TYR A 163 3.70 -13.78 1.96
CA TYR A 163 3.56 -14.88 1.00
C TYR A 163 2.24 -14.72 0.24
N CYS A 164 2.30 -14.53 -1.06
CA CYS A 164 1.13 -14.39 -1.92
C CYS A 164 1.36 -15.09 -3.26
N LYS A 165 0.48 -16.04 -3.59
CA LYS A 165 0.49 -16.69 -4.90
C LYS A 165 -0.50 -15.99 -5.83
N VAL A 166 -0.07 -15.73 -7.08
CA VAL A 166 -0.92 -15.15 -8.14
C VAL A 166 -1.61 -16.28 -8.91
N LYS A 167 -2.91 -16.15 -9.16
CA LYS A 167 -3.74 -17.13 -9.88
C LYS A 167 -4.62 -16.48 -10.93
#